data_9302baf6a74cca69d54778a89ae90cc8
#
_entry.id   9302baf6a74cca69d54778a89ae90cc8
#
_cell.length_a   1.000
_cell.length_b   1.000
_cell.length_c   1.000
_cell.angle_alpha   90.00
_cell.angle_beta   90.00
_cell.angle_gamma   90.00
#
_symmetry.space_group_name_H-M   'P 1'
#
loop_
_entity.id
_entity.type
_entity.pdbx_description
1 polymer ?
#
loop_
_entity_poly.entity_id
_entity_poly.type
_entity_poly.pdbx_seq_one_letter_code
_entity_poly.pdbx_strand_id
1 'polypeptide(L)'
;TIPYFEPQRRAYLEHDVSRILSKLPNYQKPVIGIISPLLDIAATGETFNNNQDWPFVERLRQDYDVEYIRRDKTQIPLRVKTLIVYNPQNLPNLTIYAIDQYLLRGGSVLMMLDPFSETFLNQKGFITSSPSGFQKFLANIGVEYDDNLVVGDISQSQNALITQNESSQLQNYPLWLDVSVPNINPNHPLTKNLTRLRMNSAGTFNVDGVGSADTTILFATSGRGGSVDADTAKYST
;
A
#
# COMPACT_ATOMS: atom_id res chain seq x y z
N THR A 1 -23.94 3.97 -20.34
CA THR A 1 -23.31 4.66 -21.50
C THR A 1 -21.82 4.63 -21.30
N ILE A 2 -21.07 4.12 -22.28
CA ILE A 2 -19.60 4.21 -22.30
C ILE A 2 -19.29 5.68 -22.58
N PRO A 3 -18.71 6.44 -21.66
CA PRO A 3 -18.68 7.89 -21.80
C PRO A 3 -17.79 8.38 -22.94
N TYR A 4 -16.78 7.65 -23.38
CA TYR A 4 -15.91 8.07 -24.50
C TYR A 4 -15.07 6.91 -25.03
N PHE A 5 -15.12 6.66 -26.33
CA PHE A 5 -14.11 5.89 -27.06
C PHE A 5 -12.97 6.84 -27.47
N GLU A 6 -12.16 7.27 -26.51
CA GLU A 6 -10.97 8.05 -26.83
C GLU A 6 -9.84 7.13 -27.28
N PRO A 7 -9.16 7.44 -28.42
CA PRO A 7 -8.04 6.64 -28.91
C PRO A 7 -6.93 6.43 -27.87
N GLN A 8 -6.75 7.42 -26.99
CA GLN A 8 -5.77 7.39 -25.90
C GLN A 8 -6.13 6.37 -24.80
N ARG A 9 -7.39 5.95 -24.72
CA ARG A 9 -7.89 4.95 -23.75
C ARG A 9 -8.02 3.55 -24.32
N ARG A 10 -7.55 3.32 -25.55
CA ARG A 10 -7.65 2.00 -26.22
C ARG A 10 -7.09 0.84 -25.37
N ALA A 11 -5.99 1.08 -24.66
CA ALA A 11 -5.39 0.08 -23.76
C ALA A 11 -6.30 -0.31 -22.58
N TYR A 12 -7.28 0.52 -22.23
CA TYR A 12 -8.21 0.32 -21.12
C TYR A 12 -9.62 -0.11 -21.59
N LEU A 13 -9.82 -0.30 -22.88
CA LEU A 13 -11.14 -0.61 -23.44
C LEU A 13 -11.73 -1.91 -22.86
N GLU A 14 -10.91 -2.96 -22.74
CA GLU A 14 -11.31 -4.22 -22.15
C GLU A 14 -11.75 -4.04 -20.69
N HIS A 15 -10.99 -3.28 -19.93
CA HIS A 15 -11.32 -2.93 -18.55
C HIS A 15 -12.64 -2.13 -18.46
N ASP A 16 -12.81 -1.11 -19.31
CA ASP A 16 -14.01 -0.27 -19.30
C ASP A 16 -15.26 -1.05 -19.71
N VAL A 17 -15.16 -1.96 -20.70
CA VAL A 17 -16.25 -2.84 -21.12
C VAL A 17 -16.57 -3.85 -20.03
N SER A 18 -15.58 -4.52 -19.43
CA SER A 18 -15.76 -5.48 -18.33
C SER A 18 -16.43 -4.79 -17.14
N ARG A 19 -16.05 -3.57 -16.83
CA ARG A 19 -16.65 -2.76 -15.77
C ARG A 19 -18.13 -2.43 -16.03
N ILE A 20 -18.52 -2.19 -17.28
CA ILE A 20 -19.91 -1.94 -17.65
C ILE A 20 -20.72 -3.23 -17.58
N LEU A 21 -20.18 -4.33 -18.09
CA LEU A 21 -20.81 -5.64 -18.01
C LEU A 21 -21.01 -6.09 -16.56
N SER A 22 -20.06 -5.77 -15.67
CA SER A 22 -20.19 -6.08 -14.24
C SER A 22 -21.27 -5.26 -13.52
N LYS A 23 -21.79 -4.19 -14.11
CA LYS A 23 -22.89 -3.37 -13.58
C LYS A 23 -24.28 -3.77 -14.08
N LEU A 24 -24.40 -4.90 -14.78
CA LEU A 24 -25.71 -5.42 -15.20
C LEU A 24 -26.55 -5.84 -13.98
N PRO A 25 -27.91 -5.84 -14.10
CA PRO A 25 -28.81 -6.24 -13.03
C PRO A 25 -28.41 -7.61 -12.47
N ASN A 26 -28.31 -7.72 -11.14
CA ASN A 26 -27.87 -8.87 -10.35
C ASN A 26 -26.34 -8.97 -10.09
N TYR A 27 -25.53 -8.01 -10.49
CA TYR A 27 -24.12 -7.99 -10.09
C TYR A 27 -23.99 -7.51 -8.63
N GLN A 28 -23.53 -8.41 -7.77
CA GLN A 28 -23.09 -8.03 -6.42
C GLN A 28 -21.64 -7.60 -6.48
N LYS A 29 -21.36 -6.38 -6.05
CA LYS A 29 -19.98 -5.89 -5.98
C LYS A 29 -19.15 -6.80 -5.05
N PRO A 30 -17.93 -7.19 -5.44
CA PRO A 30 -17.02 -7.86 -4.52
C PRO A 30 -16.72 -6.95 -3.32
N VAL A 31 -16.60 -7.57 -2.14
CA VAL A 31 -16.31 -6.85 -0.91
C VAL A 31 -14.79 -6.76 -0.70
N ILE A 32 -14.29 -5.53 -0.51
CA ILE A 32 -12.92 -5.25 -0.08
C ILE A 32 -12.95 -4.86 1.40
N GLY A 33 -12.18 -5.58 2.22
CA GLY A 33 -11.93 -5.19 3.60
C GLY A 33 -10.71 -4.26 3.70
N ILE A 34 -10.74 -3.26 4.58
CA ILE A 34 -9.59 -2.42 4.86
C ILE A 34 -9.31 -2.43 6.37
N ILE A 35 -8.07 -2.74 6.74
CA ILE A 35 -7.51 -2.59 8.09
C ILE A 35 -6.43 -1.52 8.05
N SER A 36 -6.56 -0.50 8.90
CA SER A 36 -5.52 0.53 9.06
C SER A 36 -5.68 1.23 10.40
N PRO A 37 -4.61 1.59 11.10
CA PRO A 37 -4.66 2.47 12.27
C PRO A 37 -5.28 3.84 11.99
N LEU A 38 -5.12 4.34 10.76
CA LEU A 38 -5.71 5.62 10.32
C LEU A 38 -7.24 5.64 10.44
N LEU A 39 -7.88 4.50 10.31
CA LEU A 39 -9.33 4.39 10.42
C LEU A 39 -9.84 4.57 11.85
N ASP A 40 -9.05 4.17 12.84
CA ASP A 40 -9.41 4.38 14.24
C ASP A 40 -9.33 5.86 14.61
N ILE A 41 -8.37 6.58 14.06
CA ILE A 41 -8.22 8.03 14.25
C ILE A 41 -9.36 8.79 13.57
N ALA A 42 -9.74 8.38 12.37
CA ALA A 42 -10.89 8.96 11.69
C ALA A 42 -12.19 8.77 12.49
N ALA A 43 -12.33 7.65 13.20
CA ALA A 43 -13.48 7.37 14.06
C ALA A 43 -13.52 8.24 15.33
N THR A 44 -12.37 8.72 15.82
CA THR A 44 -12.29 9.63 16.99
C THR A 44 -12.48 11.10 16.65
N GLY A 45 -12.53 11.45 15.36
CA GLY A 45 -12.76 12.82 14.90
C GLY A 45 -11.55 13.77 15.00
N GLU A 46 -10.39 13.25 15.39
CA GLU A 46 -9.22 14.09 15.69
C GLU A 46 -8.41 14.53 14.46
N THR A 47 -8.54 13.86 13.30
CA THR A 47 -7.64 14.11 12.18
C THR A 47 -8.30 14.25 10.80
N PHE A 48 -9.48 13.72 10.61
CA PHE A 48 -10.19 13.82 9.34
C PHE A 48 -11.56 14.41 9.58
N ASN A 49 -11.77 15.66 9.13
CA ASN A 49 -13.07 16.30 9.15
C ASN A 49 -14.10 15.42 8.45
N ASN A 50 -15.07 14.95 9.24
CA ASN A 50 -16.39 14.53 8.81
C ASN A 50 -16.49 13.56 7.63
N ASN A 51 -16.70 12.28 7.91
CA ASN A 51 -17.35 11.31 7.00
C ASN A 51 -16.84 11.25 5.55
N GLN A 52 -15.68 11.83 5.23
CA GLN A 52 -15.08 11.70 3.91
C GLN A 52 -14.16 10.50 3.89
N ASP A 53 -14.46 9.57 3.01
CA ASP A 53 -13.53 8.50 2.65
C ASP A 53 -12.23 9.09 2.06
N TRP A 54 -11.13 8.40 2.20
CA TRP A 54 -9.92 8.76 1.46
C TRP A 54 -10.17 8.71 -0.05
N PRO A 55 -9.56 9.57 -0.87
CA PRO A 55 -9.83 9.61 -2.30
C PRO A 55 -9.68 8.25 -3.00
N PHE A 56 -8.74 7.40 -2.56
CA PHE A 56 -8.59 6.07 -3.12
C PHE A 56 -9.76 5.15 -2.72
N VAL A 57 -10.33 5.29 -1.52
CA VAL A 57 -11.48 4.52 -1.06
C VAL A 57 -12.74 4.93 -1.82
N GLU A 58 -12.94 6.23 -2.03
CA GLU A 58 -14.03 6.72 -2.89
C GLU A 58 -13.94 6.12 -4.29
N ARG A 59 -12.73 6.01 -4.82
CA ARG A 59 -12.49 5.38 -6.11
C ARG A 59 -12.82 3.89 -6.09
N LEU A 60 -12.43 3.17 -5.04
CA LEU A 60 -12.76 1.75 -4.88
C LEU A 60 -14.27 1.53 -4.79
N ARG A 61 -15.00 2.38 -4.09
CA ARG A 61 -16.48 2.27 -3.94
C ARG A 61 -17.24 2.37 -5.26
N GLN A 62 -16.63 2.86 -6.32
CA GLN A 62 -17.27 2.87 -7.64
C GLN A 62 -17.52 1.44 -8.18
N ASP A 63 -16.61 0.50 -7.87
CA ASP A 63 -16.63 -0.84 -8.43
C ASP A 63 -16.70 -1.96 -7.37
N TYR A 64 -16.47 -1.64 -6.09
CA TYR A 64 -16.43 -2.58 -4.96
C TYR A 64 -17.27 -2.07 -3.80
N ASP A 65 -17.74 -2.99 -2.96
CA ASP A 65 -18.24 -2.67 -1.62
C ASP A 65 -17.04 -2.63 -0.67
N VAL A 66 -16.82 -1.49 -0.02
CA VAL A 66 -15.68 -1.31 0.90
C VAL A 66 -16.15 -1.34 2.33
N GLU A 67 -15.57 -2.25 3.11
CA GLU A 67 -15.82 -2.46 4.52
C GLU A 67 -14.56 -2.15 5.34
N TYR A 68 -14.68 -1.25 6.30
CA TYR A 68 -13.63 -1.01 7.28
C TYR A 68 -13.68 -2.06 8.38
N ILE A 69 -12.55 -2.74 8.60
CA ILE A 69 -12.41 -3.79 9.59
C ILE A 69 -11.60 -3.21 10.75
N ARG A 70 -12.22 -3.13 11.92
CA ARG A 70 -11.57 -2.63 13.13
C ARG A 70 -10.39 -3.53 13.53
N ARG A 71 -9.36 -2.93 14.09
CA ARG A 71 -8.14 -3.63 14.54
C ARG A 71 -8.37 -4.60 15.71
N ASP A 72 -9.52 -4.54 16.39
CA ASP A 72 -9.87 -5.46 17.48
C ASP A 72 -10.62 -6.72 17.02
N LYS A 73 -10.86 -6.85 15.72
CA LYS A 73 -11.56 -8.01 15.18
C LYS A 73 -10.70 -9.26 15.18
N THR A 74 -11.29 -10.34 15.64
CA THR A 74 -10.66 -11.67 15.73
C THR A 74 -10.91 -12.53 14.49
N GLN A 75 -11.75 -12.06 13.56
CA GLN A 75 -12.07 -12.76 12.32
C GLN A 75 -12.33 -11.75 11.20
N ILE A 76 -11.83 -12.08 10.02
CA ILE A 76 -12.15 -11.38 8.77
C ILE A 76 -13.44 -11.99 8.21
N PRO A 77 -14.48 -11.18 7.90
CA PRO A 77 -15.74 -11.70 7.39
C PRO A 77 -15.57 -12.51 6.10
N LEU A 78 -16.33 -13.60 5.95
CA LEU A 78 -16.23 -14.50 4.79
C LEU A 78 -16.60 -13.83 3.46
N ARG A 79 -17.41 -12.76 3.50
CA ARG A 79 -17.78 -11.98 2.31
C ARG A 79 -16.63 -11.16 1.73
N VAL A 80 -15.61 -10.85 2.54
CA VAL A 80 -14.42 -10.12 2.08
C VAL A 80 -13.66 -11.00 1.09
N LYS A 81 -13.43 -10.49 -0.11
CA LYS A 81 -12.69 -11.18 -1.17
C LYS A 81 -11.24 -10.76 -1.23
N THR A 82 -10.98 -9.49 -0.94
CA THR A 82 -9.63 -8.94 -0.86
C THR A 82 -9.52 -8.10 0.40
N LEU A 83 -8.45 -8.28 1.14
CA LEU A 83 -8.14 -7.50 2.34
C LEU A 83 -6.98 -6.55 2.02
N ILE A 84 -7.17 -5.26 2.26
CA ILE A 84 -6.10 -4.26 2.24
C ILE A 84 -5.65 -4.01 3.68
N VAL A 85 -4.38 -4.27 3.95
CA VAL A 85 -3.73 -3.97 5.23
C VAL A 85 -2.78 -2.80 4.98
N TYR A 86 -3.21 -1.61 5.40
CA TYR A 86 -2.46 -0.39 5.17
C TYR A 86 -1.81 0.10 6.45
N ASN A 87 -0.48 0.20 6.41
CA ASN A 87 0.38 0.65 7.51
C ASN A 87 -0.02 0.02 8.86
N PRO A 88 0.16 -1.32 9.05
CA PRO A 88 -0.39 -2.10 10.15
C PRO A 88 0.35 -1.90 11.48
N GLN A 89 0.56 -0.66 11.88
CA GLN A 89 1.22 -0.34 13.15
C GLN A 89 0.37 -0.77 14.34
N ASN A 90 1.02 -1.38 15.34
CA ASN A 90 0.38 -1.76 16.60
C ASN A 90 -0.88 -2.64 16.43
N LEU A 91 -0.87 -3.58 15.47
CA LEU A 91 -1.95 -4.54 15.35
C LEU A 91 -1.94 -5.52 16.55
N PRO A 92 -3.09 -5.75 17.20
CA PRO A 92 -3.20 -6.80 18.20
C PRO A 92 -2.88 -8.20 17.62
N ASN A 93 -2.27 -9.07 18.41
CA ASN A 93 -1.93 -10.43 17.97
C ASN A 93 -3.15 -11.22 17.47
N LEU A 94 -4.34 -10.98 18.04
CA LEU A 94 -5.58 -11.61 17.59
C LEU A 94 -5.97 -11.16 16.18
N THR A 95 -5.70 -9.91 15.82
CA THR A 95 -5.96 -9.40 14.46
C THR A 95 -4.95 -9.95 13.47
N ILE A 96 -3.67 -10.06 13.89
CA ILE A 96 -2.64 -10.71 13.07
C ILE A 96 -3.03 -12.18 12.81
N TYR A 97 -3.47 -12.89 13.83
CA TYR A 97 -4.01 -14.25 13.69
C TYR A 97 -5.24 -14.30 12.75
N ALA A 98 -6.14 -13.32 12.84
CA ALA A 98 -7.30 -13.26 11.93
C ALA A 98 -6.89 -13.07 10.46
N ILE A 99 -5.83 -12.29 10.19
CA ILE A 99 -5.25 -12.12 8.85
C ILE A 99 -4.61 -13.42 8.37
N ASP A 100 -3.85 -14.10 9.23
CA ASP A 100 -3.26 -15.41 8.95
C ASP A 100 -4.34 -16.44 8.57
N GLN A 101 -5.37 -16.58 9.39
CA GLN A 101 -6.49 -17.47 9.11
C GLN A 101 -7.25 -17.10 7.84
N TYR A 102 -7.30 -15.82 7.49
CA TYR A 102 -7.90 -15.36 6.25
C TYR A 102 -7.08 -15.80 5.03
N LEU A 103 -5.75 -15.69 5.08
CA LEU A 103 -4.85 -16.19 4.04
C LEU A 103 -4.94 -17.71 3.89
N LEU A 104 -4.91 -18.46 5.01
CA LEU A 104 -5.04 -19.93 4.99
C LEU A 104 -6.34 -20.41 4.36
N ARG A 105 -7.41 -19.62 4.40
CA ARG A 105 -8.68 -19.89 3.72
C ARG A 105 -8.68 -19.53 2.23
N GLY A 106 -7.54 -19.10 1.67
CA GLY A 106 -7.41 -18.66 0.28
C GLY A 106 -7.81 -17.21 0.03
N GLY A 107 -7.86 -16.38 1.08
CA GLY A 107 -8.10 -14.94 0.94
C GLY A 107 -6.92 -14.21 0.29
N SER A 108 -7.21 -13.16 -0.47
CA SER A 108 -6.19 -12.31 -1.10
C SER A 108 -5.92 -11.10 -0.22
N VAL A 109 -4.63 -10.82 0.06
CA VAL A 109 -4.21 -9.68 0.89
C VAL A 109 -3.27 -8.76 0.10
N LEU A 110 -3.57 -7.47 0.10
CA LEU A 110 -2.66 -6.41 -0.31
C LEU A 110 -2.12 -5.73 0.94
N MET A 111 -0.81 -5.86 1.17
CA MET A 111 -0.13 -5.22 2.29
C MET A 111 0.67 -4.02 1.80
N MET A 112 0.46 -2.88 2.43
CA MET A 112 1.23 -1.66 2.20
C MET A 112 1.96 -1.34 3.52
N LEU A 113 3.28 -1.52 3.51
CA LEU A 113 4.12 -1.46 4.68
C LEU A 113 5.14 -0.34 4.53
N ASP A 114 5.05 0.63 5.41
CA ASP A 114 6.02 1.72 5.51
C ASP A 114 6.79 1.58 6.82
N PRO A 115 8.13 1.67 6.84
CA PRO A 115 8.93 1.70 8.06
C PRO A 115 8.54 2.86 8.96
N PHE A 116 8.26 4.00 8.36
CA PHE A 116 7.57 5.10 9.00
C PHE A 116 6.58 5.75 8.02
N SER A 117 5.53 6.35 8.55
CA SER A 117 4.57 7.08 7.71
C SER A 117 4.71 8.58 7.94
N GLU A 118 5.06 9.32 6.90
CA GLU A 118 5.14 10.78 6.95
C GLU A 118 3.81 11.42 7.41
N THR A 119 2.69 10.77 7.08
CA THR A 119 1.36 11.19 7.54
C THR A 119 1.25 11.20 9.06
N PHE A 120 2.00 10.35 9.76
CA PHE A 120 1.96 10.22 11.21
C PHE A 120 3.07 10.98 11.96
N LEU A 121 4.08 11.49 11.26
CA LEU A 121 5.20 12.21 11.89
C LEU A 121 4.73 13.38 12.75
N ASN A 122 3.64 14.03 12.36
CA ASN A 122 3.08 15.18 13.06
C ASN A 122 2.02 14.82 14.11
N GLN A 123 1.74 13.54 14.32
CA GLN A 123 0.70 13.10 15.26
C GLN A 123 1.33 12.57 16.55
N LYS A 124 1.03 13.23 17.67
CA LYS A 124 1.50 12.80 19.00
C LYS A 124 0.97 11.39 19.32
N GLY A 125 1.88 10.46 19.59
CA GLY A 125 1.54 9.12 20.08
C GLY A 125 1.59 8.00 19.00
N PHE A 126 1.95 8.27 17.78
CA PHE A 126 2.20 7.23 16.79
C PHE A 126 3.63 6.66 16.92
N ILE A 127 3.70 5.39 17.23
CA ILE A 127 4.94 4.63 17.25
C ILE A 127 5.18 4.14 15.83
N THR A 128 6.36 4.39 15.32
CA THR A 128 6.76 4.14 13.94
C THR A 128 7.26 2.71 13.69
N SER A 129 7.28 1.85 14.70
CA SER A 129 7.73 0.48 14.56
C SER A 129 6.57 -0.50 14.39
N SER A 130 6.69 -1.44 13.46
CA SER A 130 5.80 -2.58 13.37
C SER A 130 5.90 -3.43 14.62
N PRO A 131 4.79 -4.00 15.16
CA PRO A 131 4.87 -4.92 16.26
C PRO A 131 5.72 -6.13 15.88
N SER A 132 6.53 -6.62 16.82
CA SER A 132 7.33 -7.84 16.63
C SER A 132 6.50 -9.06 16.17
N GLY A 133 5.21 -9.09 16.49
CA GLY A 133 4.27 -10.10 16.03
C GLY A 133 3.98 -10.04 14.53
N PHE A 134 3.94 -8.85 13.93
CA PHE A 134 3.68 -8.71 12.51
C PHE A 134 4.88 -9.13 11.66
N GLN A 135 6.10 -8.81 12.07
CA GLN A 135 7.32 -9.30 11.43
C GLN A 135 7.40 -10.83 11.45
N LYS A 136 7.09 -11.46 12.62
CA LYS A 136 7.02 -12.92 12.73
C LYS A 136 5.97 -13.52 11.79
N PHE A 137 4.83 -12.88 11.67
CA PHE A 137 3.79 -13.30 10.73
C PHE A 137 4.29 -13.23 9.27
N LEU A 138 4.94 -12.13 8.88
CA LEU A 138 5.52 -12.01 7.53
C LEU A 138 6.59 -13.08 7.28
N ALA A 139 7.48 -13.33 8.23
CA ALA A 139 8.49 -14.37 8.13
C ALA A 139 7.86 -15.77 7.98
N ASN A 140 6.76 -16.06 8.67
CA ASN A 140 6.05 -17.35 8.55
C ASN A 140 5.43 -17.57 7.16
N ILE A 141 5.04 -16.50 6.46
CA ILE A 141 4.57 -16.59 5.06
C ILE A 141 5.70 -16.44 4.04
N GLY A 142 6.95 -16.42 4.51
CA GLY A 142 8.12 -16.37 3.66
C GLY A 142 8.50 -14.97 3.17
N VAL A 143 8.15 -13.92 3.88
CA VAL A 143 8.51 -12.53 3.56
C VAL A 143 9.40 -11.97 4.66
N GLU A 144 10.64 -11.62 4.33
CA GLU A 144 11.52 -10.89 5.23
C GLU A 144 11.34 -9.39 5.01
N TYR A 145 10.94 -8.69 6.06
CA TYR A 145 10.71 -7.25 6.07
C TYR A 145 11.47 -6.61 7.23
N ASP A 146 12.27 -5.60 6.93
CA ASP A 146 12.97 -4.80 7.94
C ASP A 146 12.25 -3.45 8.08
N ASP A 147 11.61 -3.25 9.24
CA ASP A 147 10.89 -2.02 9.57
C ASP A 147 11.81 -0.87 9.99
N ASN A 148 13.13 -1.10 10.05
CA ASN A 148 14.12 -0.07 10.29
C ASN A 148 14.73 0.51 9.01
N LEU A 149 14.41 -0.05 7.84
CA LEU A 149 15.02 0.36 6.58
C LEU A 149 14.00 0.99 5.64
N VAL A 150 14.29 2.20 5.20
CA VAL A 150 13.58 2.90 4.11
C VAL A 150 14.40 2.78 2.84
N VAL A 151 13.75 2.40 1.76
CA VAL A 151 14.38 2.28 0.45
C VAL A 151 14.45 3.65 -0.23
N GLY A 152 15.59 3.91 -0.87
CA GLY A 152 15.82 5.09 -1.68
C GLY A 152 16.42 4.74 -3.03
N ASP A 153 16.25 5.61 -4.02
CA ASP A 153 16.84 5.45 -5.34
C ASP A 153 17.13 6.82 -5.97
N ILE A 154 18.39 7.11 -6.22
CA ILE A 154 18.80 8.39 -6.80
C ILE A 154 18.32 8.56 -8.24
N SER A 155 18.23 7.46 -9.00
CA SER A 155 17.82 7.48 -10.41
C SER A 155 16.30 7.49 -10.60
N GLN A 156 15.56 7.07 -9.58
CA GLN A 156 14.09 6.99 -9.57
C GLN A 156 13.49 7.86 -8.46
N SER A 157 14.09 9.03 -8.23
CA SER A 157 13.63 9.96 -7.20
C SER A 157 12.61 10.95 -7.75
N GLN A 158 11.71 11.39 -6.86
CA GLN A 158 10.85 12.54 -7.09
C GLN A 158 11.57 13.84 -6.67
N ASN A 159 11.13 14.96 -7.25
CA ASN A 159 11.52 16.26 -6.75
C ASN A 159 10.65 16.65 -5.55
N ALA A 160 11.27 17.03 -4.46
CA ALA A 160 10.61 17.58 -3.26
C ALA A 160 11.03 19.02 -3.05
N LEU A 161 10.13 19.83 -2.50
CA LEU A 161 10.45 21.18 -2.06
C LEU A 161 11.04 21.08 -0.66
N ILE A 162 12.36 21.22 -0.58
CA ILE A 162 13.09 21.16 0.69
C ILE A 162 13.34 22.58 1.20
N THR A 163 12.86 22.85 2.41
CA THR A 163 13.04 24.17 3.04
C THR A 163 14.18 24.07 4.05
N GLN A 164 15.25 24.81 3.79
CA GLN A 164 16.39 24.96 4.69
C GLN A 164 16.69 26.45 4.89
N ASN A 165 16.85 26.87 6.14
CA ASN A 165 17.19 28.27 6.49
C ASN A 165 16.31 29.30 5.77
N GLU A 166 14.98 29.17 5.85
CA GLU A 166 13.98 30.05 5.22
C GLU A 166 13.98 30.09 3.68
N SER A 167 14.82 29.28 3.03
CA SER A 167 14.81 29.13 1.58
C SER A 167 14.28 27.77 1.16
N SER A 168 13.36 27.77 0.21
CA SER A 168 12.79 26.53 -0.35
C SER A 168 13.39 26.27 -1.72
N GLN A 169 13.94 25.08 -1.91
CA GLN A 169 14.53 24.65 -3.18
C GLN A 169 13.95 23.33 -3.62
N LEU A 170 13.68 23.19 -4.92
CA LEU A 170 13.27 21.94 -5.51
C LEU A 170 14.50 21.06 -5.71
N GLN A 171 14.56 19.96 -4.98
CA GLN A 171 15.68 19.01 -5.03
C GLN A 171 15.16 17.58 -5.23
N ASN A 172 16.01 16.72 -5.82
CA ASN A 172 15.73 15.29 -5.88
C ASN A 172 15.74 14.71 -4.47
N TYR A 173 14.65 14.01 -4.12
CA TYR A 173 14.51 13.36 -2.82
C TYR A 173 14.46 11.85 -3.00
N PRO A 174 15.58 11.13 -2.78
CA PRO A 174 15.72 9.72 -3.11
C PRO A 174 14.74 8.79 -2.39
N LEU A 175 14.20 9.17 -1.23
CA LEU A 175 13.24 8.38 -0.45
C LEU A 175 11.80 8.48 -1.00
N TRP A 176 11.54 9.44 -1.90
CA TRP A 176 10.31 9.49 -2.66
C TRP A 176 10.54 8.92 -4.04
N LEU A 177 10.14 7.68 -4.19
CA LEU A 177 10.39 6.91 -5.40
C LEU A 177 9.38 7.25 -6.51
N ASP A 178 9.89 7.31 -7.73
CA ASP A 178 9.13 7.42 -8.97
C ASP A 178 9.57 6.30 -9.89
N VAL A 179 9.13 5.08 -9.55
CA VAL A 179 9.53 3.86 -10.26
C VAL A 179 8.88 3.85 -11.63
N SER A 180 9.69 3.68 -12.66
CA SER A 180 9.25 3.63 -14.06
C SER A 180 9.83 2.41 -14.77
N VAL A 181 9.39 2.16 -15.99
CA VAL A 181 9.99 1.15 -16.86
C VAL A 181 11.48 1.50 -17.09
N PRO A 182 12.44 0.53 -17.03
CA PRO A 182 12.26 -0.93 -17.03
C PRO A 182 12.10 -1.58 -15.66
N ASN A 183 12.00 -0.84 -14.57
CA ASN A 183 12.00 -1.36 -13.20
C ASN A 183 10.61 -1.84 -12.74
N ILE A 184 9.63 -1.85 -13.62
CA ILE A 184 8.31 -2.43 -13.43
C ILE A 184 8.20 -3.69 -14.31
N ASN A 185 7.76 -4.80 -13.74
CA ASN A 185 7.59 -6.06 -14.46
C ASN A 185 6.45 -5.92 -15.51
N PRO A 186 6.75 -5.96 -16.82
CA PRO A 186 5.74 -5.76 -17.85
C PRO A 186 4.90 -7.01 -18.12
N ASN A 187 5.30 -8.16 -17.62
CA ASN A 187 4.67 -9.45 -17.94
C ASN A 187 3.62 -9.88 -16.91
N HIS A 188 3.59 -9.25 -15.74
CA HIS A 188 2.63 -9.61 -14.70
C HIS A 188 1.29 -8.88 -14.89
N PRO A 189 0.13 -9.56 -14.72
CA PRO A 189 -1.19 -8.95 -14.93
C PRO A 189 -1.45 -7.67 -14.13
N LEU A 190 -0.90 -7.55 -12.91
CA LEU A 190 -1.06 -6.39 -12.05
C LEU A 190 -0.24 -5.18 -12.52
N THR A 191 0.86 -5.39 -13.23
CA THR A 191 1.82 -4.33 -13.57
C THR A 191 1.98 -4.08 -15.06
N LYS A 192 1.48 -4.97 -15.93
CA LYS A 192 1.63 -4.87 -17.39
C LYS A 192 1.15 -3.54 -18.00
N ASN A 193 0.20 -2.88 -17.35
CA ASN A 193 -0.34 -1.59 -17.81
C ASN A 193 0.17 -0.40 -16.99
N LEU A 194 1.07 -0.63 -16.02
CA LEU A 194 1.67 0.43 -15.24
C LEU A 194 2.93 0.94 -15.95
N THR A 195 2.98 2.22 -16.18
CA THR A 195 4.16 2.89 -16.72
C THR A 195 4.97 3.60 -15.63
N ARG A 196 4.32 3.88 -14.51
CA ARG A 196 4.89 4.62 -13.39
C ARG A 196 4.20 4.25 -12.08
N LEU A 197 4.98 4.17 -11.00
CA LEU A 197 4.49 3.94 -9.64
C LEU A 197 5.25 4.86 -8.68
N ARG A 198 4.52 5.66 -7.91
CA ARG A 198 5.08 6.54 -6.89
C ARG A 198 4.87 5.97 -5.51
N MET A 199 5.93 6.03 -4.69
CA MET A 199 5.91 5.57 -3.31
C MET A 199 6.76 6.52 -2.48
N ASN A 200 6.28 6.89 -1.30
CA ASN A 200 7.01 7.76 -0.38
C ASN A 200 7.44 6.92 0.82
N SER A 201 8.71 7.00 1.18
CA SER A 201 9.28 6.37 2.38
C SER A 201 8.97 4.87 2.52
N ALA A 202 8.92 4.17 1.38
CA ALA A 202 8.59 2.74 1.34
C ALA A 202 9.68 1.89 2.00
N GLY A 203 9.24 0.79 2.62
CA GLY A 203 10.15 -0.25 3.10
C GLY A 203 10.65 -1.16 1.99
N THR A 204 11.56 -2.04 2.34
CA THR A 204 12.12 -3.05 1.44
C THR A 204 11.78 -4.46 1.91
N PHE A 205 11.62 -5.36 0.95
CA PHE A 205 11.51 -6.79 1.22
C PHE A 205 12.78 -7.49 0.75
N ASN A 206 13.31 -8.37 1.57
CA ASN A 206 14.32 -9.31 1.14
C ASN A 206 13.62 -10.57 0.62
N VAL A 207 13.93 -10.94 -0.61
CA VAL A 207 13.41 -12.16 -1.27
C VAL A 207 14.47 -13.25 -1.41
N ASP A 208 15.71 -12.95 -1.04
CA ASP A 208 16.82 -13.90 -1.08
C ASP A 208 16.72 -14.85 0.13
N GLY A 209 16.52 -16.13 -0.12
CA GLY A 209 16.44 -17.16 0.92
C GLY A 209 15.05 -17.43 1.48
N VAL A 210 14.03 -16.77 0.99
CA VAL A 210 12.65 -17.04 1.37
C VAL A 210 12.20 -18.37 0.81
N GLY A 211 11.96 -19.34 1.70
CA GLY A 211 11.58 -20.69 1.32
C GLY A 211 10.25 -20.77 0.60
N SER A 212 10.19 -21.65 -0.38
CA SER A 212 9.01 -22.32 -0.99
C SER A 212 7.79 -21.51 -1.46
N ALA A 213 7.68 -20.22 -1.25
CA ALA A 213 6.58 -19.43 -1.81
C ALA A 213 6.94 -18.99 -3.24
N ASP A 214 6.01 -19.17 -4.19
CA ASP A 214 6.14 -18.58 -5.52
C ASP A 214 6.16 -17.06 -5.41
N THR A 215 7.35 -16.48 -5.49
CA THR A 215 7.54 -15.04 -5.37
C THR A 215 7.75 -14.42 -6.74
N THR A 216 6.98 -13.40 -7.07
CA THR A 216 7.17 -12.61 -8.28
C THR A 216 7.47 -11.16 -7.92
N ILE A 217 8.62 -10.66 -8.33
CA ILE A 217 8.97 -9.25 -8.18
C ILE A 217 8.17 -8.44 -9.21
N LEU A 218 7.37 -7.49 -8.74
CA LEU A 218 6.54 -6.63 -9.59
C LEU A 218 7.26 -5.33 -9.96
N PHE A 219 8.06 -4.80 -9.06
CA PHE A 219 8.89 -3.61 -9.27
C PHE A 219 10.08 -3.63 -8.32
N ALA A 220 11.15 -2.98 -8.71
CA ALA A 220 12.37 -2.92 -7.94
C ALA A 220 13.04 -1.54 -8.09
N THR A 221 14.02 -1.26 -7.24
CA THR A 221 14.90 -0.13 -7.42
C THR A 221 15.82 -0.33 -8.62
N SER A 222 16.43 0.75 -9.09
CA SER A 222 17.50 0.70 -10.09
C SER A 222 18.82 0.20 -9.46
N GLY A 223 19.85 0.05 -10.28
CA GLY A 223 21.21 -0.24 -9.78
C GLY A 223 21.84 0.87 -8.92
N ARG A 224 21.13 1.99 -8.71
CA ARG A 224 21.51 3.09 -7.82
C ARG A 224 20.58 3.23 -6.62
N GLY A 225 19.78 2.20 -6.38
CA GLY A 225 18.97 2.05 -5.18
C GLY A 225 19.79 1.61 -3.98
N GLY A 226 19.28 1.87 -2.80
CA GLY A 226 19.83 1.47 -1.52
C GLY A 226 18.81 1.69 -0.42
N SER A 227 19.23 1.46 0.82
CA SER A 227 18.38 1.70 1.99
C SER A 227 19.08 2.59 2.99
N VAL A 228 18.31 3.33 3.75
CA VAL A 228 18.75 4.15 4.88
C VAL A 228 17.96 3.76 6.11
N ASP A 229 18.55 3.98 7.27
CA ASP A 229 17.88 3.79 8.54
C ASP A 229 16.67 4.72 8.67
N ALA A 230 15.54 4.17 9.14
CA ALA A 230 14.27 4.90 9.24
C ALA A 230 14.36 6.12 10.17
N ASP A 231 15.19 6.05 11.25
CA ASP A 231 15.39 7.20 12.12
C ASP A 231 16.17 8.31 11.40
N THR A 232 17.18 7.94 10.60
CA THR A 232 17.88 8.90 9.74
C THR A 232 16.95 9.53 8.72
N ALA A 233 16.08 8.73 8.11
CA ALA A 233 15.11 9.20 7.11
C ALA A 233 14.13 10.24 7.69
N LYS A 234 13.67 10.07 8.93
CA LYS A 234 12.75 11.01 9.62
C LYS A 234 13.32 12.41 9.78
N TYR A 235 14.63 12.52 9.94
CA TYR A 235 15.31 13.83 10.11
C TYR A 235 15.76 14.44 8.79
N SER A 236 15.52 13.75 7.68
CA SER A 236 15.86 14.22 6.33
C SER A 236 14.69 14.88 5.62
N THR A 237 13.52 14.85 6.23
CA THR A 237 12.27 15.52 5.81
C THR A 237 12.02 16.77 6.63
#